data_7014a85519c63608f5a2870a63127ab3
#
_entry.id   7014a85519c63608f5a2870a63127ab3
#
_cell.length_a   1.000
_cell.length_b   1.000
_cell.length_c   1.000
_cell.angle_alpha   90.00
_cell.angle_beta   90.00
_cell.angle_gamma   90.00
#
_symmetry.space_group_name_H-M   'P 1'
#
loop_
_entity.id
_entity.type
_entity.pdbx_description
1 polymer ?
#
loop_
_entity_poly.entity_id
_entity_poly.type
_entity_poly.pdbx_seq_one_letter_code
_entity_poly.pdbx_strand_id
1 'polypeptide(L)'
;MKQLFFISVTLFCLQFTVTAQDYDNAVEYLNAISRQRENISKKFMAYVSASAHGKREKKVEALRAKLLDEVQEAKMNIGGLPSFKGDKGYRDSTVVFLKLYYNVLNEDYGKIVNMEEIAEQSYDAMEAYMMAQELVNKKLDEGNEKMRLATEVF
;
A
#
# COMPACT_ATOMS: atom_id res chain seq x y z
N MET A 1 7.89 58.51 -34.69
CA MET A 1 8.18 57.15 -35.16
C MET A 1 8.24 56.25 -33.92
N LYS A 2 7.15 55.51 -33.68
CA LYS A 2 7.06 54.58 -32.52
C LYS A 2 7.46 53.19 -33.03
N GLN A 3 8.61 52.72 -32.60
CA GLN A 3 9.01 51.32 -32.89
C GLN A 3 8.29 50.40 -31.94
N LEU A 4 7.44 49.53 -32.46
CA LEU A 4 6.81 48.43 -31.76
C LEU A 4 7.82 47.28 -31.65
N PHE A 5 8.27 47.04 -30.42
CA PHE A 5 9.06 45.82 -30.09
C PHE A 5 8.12 44.64 -30.00
N PHE A 6 8.10 43.77 -31.00
CA PHE A 6 7.45 42.46 -30.91
C PHE A 6 8.34 41.52 -30.08
N ILE A 7 8.00 41.29 -28.82
CA ILE A 7 8.60 40.22 -28.01
C ILE A 7 7.88 38.92 -28.43
N SER A 8 8.53 38.13 -29.27
CA SER A 8 8.15 36.75 -29.57
C SER A 8 8.52 35.88 -28.36
N VAL A 9 7.53 35.63 -27.50
CA VAL A 9 7.66 34.60 -26.44
C VAL A 9 7.54 33.23 -27.10
N THR A 10 8.67 32.63 -27.45
CA THR A 10 8.75 31.24 -27.89
C THR A 10 8.47 30.36 -26.69
N LEU A 11 7.23 29.88 -26.55
CA LEU A 11 6.84 28.90 -25.55
C LEU A 11 7.53 27.56 -25.90
N PHE A 12 8.67 27.33 -25.30
CA PHE A 12 9.39 26.06 -25.40
C PHE A 12 8.63 25.02 -24.56
N CYS A 13 7.67 24.32 -25.19
CA CYS A 13 7.05 23.15 -24.60
C CYS A 13 8.13 22.06 -24.45
N LEU A 14 8.70 21.98 -23.26
CA LEU A 14 9.45 20.80 -22.82
C LEU A 14 8.49 19.60 -22.86
N GLN A 15 8.53 18.87 -23.95
CA GLN A 15 7.89 17.56 -24.04
C GLN A 15 8.71 16.62 -23.17
N PHE A 16 8.30 16.46 -21.90
CA PHE A 16 8.74 15.33 -21.11
C PHE A 16 8.14 14.09 -21.76
N THR A 17 8.92 13.44 -22.61
CA THR A 17 8.62 12.07 -23.01
C THR A 17 8.79 11.22 -21.76
N VAL A 18 7.67 11.00 -21.05
CA VAL A 18 7.59 9.90 -20.09
C VAL A 18 7.76 8.64 -20.92
N THR A 19 8.98 8.10 -20.93
CA THR A 19 9.21 6.77 -21.45
C THR A 19 8.41 5.82 -20.57
N ALA A 20 7.22 5.45 -21.01
CA ALA A 20 6.48 4.35 -20.43
C ALA A 20 7.44 3.14 -20.49
N GLN A 21 7.84 2.65 -19.32
CA GLN A 21 8.66 1.44 -19.24
C GLN A 21 7.79 0.30 -19.76
N ASP A 22 8.03 -0.10 -21.01
CA ASP A 22 7.33 -1.24 -21.60
C ASP A 22 7.98 -2.51 -21.07
N TYR A 23 7.18 -3.42 -20.55
CA TYR A 23 7.65 -4.69 -20.01
C TYR A 23 7.52 -5.77 -21.07
N ASP A 24 8.65 -6.27 -21.56
CA ASP A 24 8.67 -7.26 -22.64
C ASP A 24 8.20 -8.66 -22.16
N ASN A 25 8.41 -8.95 -20.87
CA ASN A 25 8.00 -10.24 -20.31
C ASN A 25 7.26 -10.12 -18.98
N ALA A 26 6.40 -11.11 -18.68
CA ALA A 26 5.58 -11.16 -17.48
C ALA A 26 6.41 -11.20 -16.20
N VAL A 27 7.58 -11.85 -16.22
CA VAL A 27 8.44 -11.97 -15.03
C VAL A 27 8.98 -10.62 -14.59
N GLU A 28 9.38 -9.76 -15.52
CA GLU A 28 9.84 -8.39 -15.21
C GLU A 28 8.70 -7.55 -14.62
N TYR A 29 7.51 -7.65 -15.20
CA TYR A 29 6.34 -6.96 -14.69
C TYR A 29 5.97 -7.41 -13.29
N LEU A 30 5.91 -8.72 -13.04
CA LEU A 30 5.68 -9.30 -11.72
C LEU A 30 6.75 -8.89 -10.71
N ASN A 31 8.02 -8.86 -11.13
CA ASN A 31 9.13 -8.44 -10.27
C ASN A 31 9.03 -6.96 -9.87
N ALA A 32 8.58 -6.08 -10.77
CA ALA A 32 8.36 -4.67 -10.45
C ALA A 32 7.31 -4.52 -9.33
N ILE A 33 6.21 -5.25 -9.41
CA ILE A 33 5.16 -5.27 -8.37
C ILE A 33 5.66 -5.95 -7.09
N SER A 34 6.37 -7.07 -7.20
CA SER A 34 6.88 -7.83 -6.04
C SER A 34 7.87 -7.03 -5.20
N ARG A 35 8.72 -6.20 -5.81
CA ARG A 35 9.65 -5.32 -5.07
C ARG A 35 8.91 -4.34 -4.17
N GLN A 36 7.79 -3.78 -4.62
CA GLN A 36 6.97 -2.90 -3.79
C GLN A 36 6.39 -3.66 -2.59
N ARG A 37 5.92 -4.88 -2.80
CA ARG A 37 5.40 -5.75 -1.73
C ARG A 37 6.48 -6.15 -0.72
N GLU A 38 7.70 -6.40 -1.16
CA GLU A 38 8.83 -6.71 -0.28
C GLU A 38 9.14 -5.57 0.68
N ASN A 39 9.13 -4.33 0.20
CA ASN A 39 9.35 -3.15 1.05
C ASN A 39 8.26 -3.01 2.11
N ILE A 40 6.99 -3.20 1.74
CA ILE A 40 5.87 -3.24 2.68
C ILE A 40 6.10 -4.33 3.74
N SER A 41 6.46 -5.54 3.31
CA SER A 41 6.72 -6.67 4.23
C SER A 41 7.80 -6.36 5.26
N LYS A 42 8.91 -5.73 4.84
CA LYS A 42 9.98 -5.29 5.75
C LYS A 42 9.49 -4.29 6.81
N LYS A 43 8.68 -3.31 6.39
CA LYS A 43 8.09 -2.32 7.30
C LYS A 43 7.08 -2.96 8.24
N PHE A 44 6.26 -3.87 7.74
CA PHE A 44 5.28 -4.62 8.54
C PHE A 44 5.97 -5.45 9.62
N MET A 45 7.02 -6.20 9.28
CA MET A 45 7.79 -6.98 10.25
C MET A 45 8.42 -6.11 11.33
N ALA A 46 8.92 -4.92 10.96
CA ALA A 46 9.46 -3.97 11.94
C ALA A 46 8.39 -3.45 12.90
N TYR A 47 7.18 -3.15 12.39
CA TYR A 47 6.03 -2.73 13.19
C TYR A 47 5.59 -3.85 14.15
N VAL A 48 5.32 -5.06 13.64
CA VAL A 48 4.89 -6.21 14.44
C VAL A 48 5.91 -6.58 15.51
N SER A 49 7.20 -6.62 15.16
CA SER A 49 8.26 -6.89 16.12
C SER A 49 8.32 -5.85 17.24
N ALA A 50 8.13 -4.57 16.93
CA ALA A 50 8.14 -3.53 17.95
C ALA A 50 6.92 -3.63 18.88
N SER A 51 5.74 -3.96 18.34
CA SER A 51 4.52 -4.20 19.12
C SER A 51 4.70 -5.40 20.04
N ALA A 52 5.07 -6.56 19.50
CA ALA A 52 5.22 -7.81 20.24
C ALA A 52 6.28 -7.75 21.37
N HIS A 53 7.31 -6.90 21.22
CA HIS A 53 8.35 -6.75 22.25
C HIS A 53 8.11 -5.60 23.23
N GLY A 54 6.88 -5.09 23.33
CA GLY A 54 6.50 -4.06 24.29
C GLY A 54 7.31 -2.77 24.16
N LYS A 55 7.62 -2.36 22.93
CA LYS A 55 8.29 -1.06 22.71
C LYS A 55 7.34 0.07 23.08
N ARG A 56 7.92 1.25 23.43
CA ARG A 56 7.13 2.43 23.77
C ARG A 56 6.11 2.71 22.67
N GLU A 57 4.88 2.96 23.04
CA GLU A 57 3.74 3.27 22.15
C GLU A 57 4.11 4.26 21.04
N LYS A 58 4.75 5.39 21.38
CA LYS A 58 5.23 6.37 20.41
C LYS A 58 6.14 5.78 19.31
N LYS A 59 6.93 4.74 19.65
CA LYS A 59 7.80 4.06 18.68
C LYS A 59 6.99 3.13 17.78
N VAL A 60 6.04 2.39 18.35
CA VAL A 60 5.15 1.49 17.62
C VAL A 60 4.32 2.31 16.63
N GLU A 61 3.74 3.42 17.07
CA GLU A 61 2.96 4.31 16.24
C GLU A 61 3.79 4.94 15.11
N ALA A 62 5.03 5.35 15.38
CA ALA A 62 5.93 5.86 14.35
C ALA A 62 6.29 4.80 13.29
N LEU A 63 6.35 3.52 13.66
CA LEU A 63 6.57 2.43 12.71
C LEU A 63 5.31 2.11 11.92
N ARG A 64 4.13 2.20 12.53
CA ARG A 64 2.84 2.08 11.84
C ARG A 64 2.68 3.17 10.80
N ALA A 65 2.95 4.43 11.14
CA ALA A 65 2.92 5.54 10.20
C ALA A 65 3.83 5.30 8.99
N LYS A 66 5.09 4.88 9.21
CA LYS A 66 6.02 4.55 8.12
C LYS A 66 5.55 3.37 7.26
N LEU A 67 4.84 2.42 7.83
CA LEU A 67 4.23 1.31 7.09
C LEU A 67 3.09 1.81 6.21
N LEU A 68 2.23 2.68 6.75
CA LEU A 68 1.12 3.30 6.00
C LEU A 68 1.63 4.13 4.82
N ASP A 69 2.70 4.93 5.02
CA ASP A 69 3.35 5.69 3.96
C ASP A 69 3.87 4.77 2.85
N GLU A 70 4.55 3.66 3.22
CA GLU A 70 5.06 2.68 2.25
C GLU A 70 3.94 2.02 1.45
N VAL A 71 2.83 1.64 2.10
CA VAL A 71 1.66 1.06 1.40
C VAL A 71 1.06 2.06 0.41
N GLN A 72 0.98 3.33 0.79
CA GLN A 72 0.46 4.39 -0.07
C GLN A 72 1.38 4.65 -1.26
N GLU A 73 2.69 4.69 -1.03
CA GLU A 73 3.71 4.85 -2.08
C GLU A 73 3.67 3.67 -3.05
N ALA A 74 3.67 2.44 -2.54
CA ALA A 74 3.56 1.24 -3.36
C ALA A 74 2.27 1.22 -4.20
N LYS A 75 1.14 1.63 -3.62
CA LYS A 75 -0.14 1.75 -4.34
C LYS A 75 -0.05 2.76 -5.49
N MET A 76 0.60 3.91 -5.30
CA MET A 76 0.80 4.90 -6.36
C MET A 76 1.75 4.37 -7.44
N ASN A 77 2.87 3.80 -7.04
CA ASN A 77 3.88 3.26 -7.96
C ASN A 77 3.30 2.14 -8.83
N ILE A 78 2.58 1.19 -8.23
CA ILE A 78 1.94 0.08 -8.95
C ILE A 78 0.81 0.61 -9.84
N GLY A 79 -0.01 1.53 -9.34
CA GLY A 79 -1.08 2.15 -10.14
C GLY A 79 -0.59 2.92 -11.35
N GLY A 80 0.63 3.47 -11.28
CA GLY A 80 1.31 4.17 -12.39
C GLY A 80 1.97 3.25 -13.41
N LEU A 81 2.07 1.94 -13.16
CA LEU A 81 2.65 1.01 -14.13
C LEU A 81 1.78 0.95 -15.41
N PRO A 82 2.40 0.78 -16.58
CA PRO A 82 1.65 0.54 -17.82
C PRO A 82 0.86 -0.79 -17.73
N SER A 83 -0.05 -1.01 -18.65
CA SER A 83 -0.67 -2.32 -18.83
C SER A 83 0.35 -3.31 -19.39
N PHE A 84 0.31 -4.55 -18.92
CA PHE A 84 1.12 -5.61 -19.51
C PHE A 84 0.38 -6.18 -20.73
N LYS A 85 0.92 -5.95 -21.94
CA LYS A 85 0.30 -6.40 -23.21
C LYS A 85 -1.20 -6.03 -23.34
N GLY A 86 -1.57 -4.86 -22.82
CA GLY A 86 -2.96 -4.38 -22.82
C GLY A 86 -3.79 -4.82 -21.60
N ASP A 87 -3.34 -5.80 -20.83
CA ASP A 87 -4.01 -6.24 -19.60
C ASP A 87 -3.61 -5.37 -18.40
N LYS A 88 -4.60 -5.01 -17.60
CA LYS A 88 -4.48 -4.23 -16.36
C LYS A 88 -4.92 -5.01 -15.13
N GLY A 89 -5.47 -6.21 -15.32
CA GLY A 89 -6.18 -6.95 -14.29
C GLY A 89 -5.33 -7.20 -13.05
N TYR A 90 -4.12 -7.70 -13.21
CA TYR A 90 -3.22 -7.98 -12.08
C TYR A 90 -2.78 -6.69 -11.35
N ARG A 91 -2.41 -5.66 -12.09
CA ARG A 91 -2.06 -4.34 -11.54
C ARG A 91 -3.21 -3.75 -10.72
N ASP A 92 -4.38 -3.69 -11.31
CA ASP A 92 -5.55 -3.06 -10.71
C ASP A 92 -6.03 -3.86 -9.49
N SER A 93 -5.98 -5.19 -9.54
CA SER A 93 -6.24 -6.08 -8.38
C SER A 93 -5.25 -5.84 -7.25
N THR A 94 -3.97 -5.64 -7.56
CA THR A 94 -2.95 -5.31 -6.56
C THR A 94 -3.23 -3.95 -5.91
N VAL A 95 -3.62 -2.94 -6.67
CA VAL A 95 -3.99 -1.61 -6.14
C VAL A 95 -5.21 -1.71 -5.22
N VAL A 96 -6.22 -2.51 -5.58
CA VAL A 96 -7.41 -2.75 -4.73
C VAL A 96 -7.01 -3.46 -3.43
N PHE A 97 -6.13 -4.47 -3.50
CA PHE A 97 -5.61 -5.15 -2.32
C PHE A 97 -4.83 -4.18 -1.40
N LEU A 98 -3.95 -3.35 -1.95
CA LEU A 98 -3.19 -2.38 -1.16
C LEU A 98 -4.08 -1.32 -0.52
N LYS A 99 -5.19 -0.95 -1.15
CA LYS A 99 -6.21 -0.08 -0.54
C LYS A 99 -6.88 -0.75 0.67
N LEU A 100 -7.28 -2.01 0.52
CA LEU A 100 -7.82 -2.80 1.64
C LEU A 100 -6.79 -2.89 2.77
N TYR A 101 -5.55 -3.24 2.45
CA TYR A 101 -4.47 -3.40 3.41
C TYR A 101 -4.18 -2.08 4.16
N TYR A 102 -4.16 -0.95 3.46
CA TYR A 102 -4.05 0.37 4.08
C TYR A 102 -5.16 0.63 5.10
N ASN A 103 -6.42 0.39 4.72
CA ASN A 103 -7.56 0.62 5.60
C ASN A 103 -7.51 -0.27 6.84
N VAL A 104 -7.15 -1.54 6.68
CA VAL A 104 -6.96 -2.48 7.80
C VAL A 104 -5.88 -1.97 8.76
N LEU A 105 -4.72 -1.56 8.24
CA LEU A 105 -3.62 -1.03 9.06
C LEU A 105 -3.98 0.29 9.75
N ASN A 106 -4.71 1.16 9.05
CA ASN A 106 -5.03 2.50 9.55
C ASN A 106 -6.18 2.48 10.57
N GLU A 107 -7.23 1.72 10.29
CA GLU A 107 -8.47 1.76 11.06
C GLU A 107 -8.60 0.58 12.03
N ASP A 108 -8.42 -0.64 11.52
CA ASP A 108 -8.71 -1.83 12.30
C ASP A 108 -7.57 -2.13 13.29
N TYR A 109 -6.32 -2.10 12.85
CA TYR A 109 -5.17 -2.29 13.77
C TYR A 109 -5.05 -1.18 14.81
N GLY A 110 -5.40 0.07 14.45
CA GLY A 110 -5.43 1.15 15.44
C GLY A 110 -6.46 0.90 16.56
N LYS A 111 -7.61 0.33 16.23
CA LYS A 111 -8.63 -0.06 17.23
C LYS A 111 -8.15 -1.23 18.08
N ILE A 112 -7.56 -2.25 17.46
CA ILE A 112 -7.07 -3.45 18.16
C ILE A 112 -6.00 -3.08 19.19
N VAL A 113 -5.05 -2.21 18.86
CA VAL A 113 -4.02 -1.75 19.80
C VAL A 113 -4.65 -1.05 21.02
N ASN A 114 -5.66 -0.20 20.80
CA ASN A 114 -6.38 0.44 21.91
C ASN A 114 -7.20 -0.54 22.75
N MET A 115 -7.70 -1.63 22.15
CA MET A 115 -8.46 -2.67 22.87
C MET A 115 -7.54 -3.59 23.67
N GLU A 116 -6.31 -3.82 23.24
CA GLU A 116 -5.33 -4.68 23.91
C GLU A 116 -5.07 -4.20 25.33
N GLU A 117 -4.95 -2.89 25.55
CA GLU A 117 -4.69 -2.29 26.87
C GLU A 117 -5.82 -2.56 27.88
N ILE A 118 -7.06 -2.68 27.40
CA ILE A 118 -8.23 -2.91 28.25
C ILE A 118 -8.70 -4.38 28.26
N ALA A 119 -8.18 -5.20 27.36
CA ALA A 119 -8.62 -6.60 27.18
C ALA A 119 -8.45 -7.44 28.44
N GLU A 120 -7.39 -7.19 29.24
CA GLU A 120 -7.13 -7.91 30.49
C GLU A 120 -8.03 -7.48 31.66
N GLN A 121 -8.84 -6.42 31.48
CA GLN A 121 -9.64 -5.85 32.58
C GLN A 121 -10.96 -6.59 32.84
N SER A 122 -11.50 -7.26 31.80
CA SER A 122 -12.73 -8.04 31.91
C SER A 122 -12.85 -9.10 30.83
N TYR A 123 -13.70 -10.12 31.08
CA TYR A 123 -14.01 -11.16 30.10
C TYR A 123 -14.60 -10.56 28.80
N ASP A 124 -15.55 -9.64 28.94
CA ASP A 124 -16.23 -9.02 27.81
C ASP A 124 -15.25 -8.19 26.94
N ALA A 125 -14.29 -7.50 27.57
CA ALA A 125 -13.27 -6.75 26.86
C ALA A 125 -12.30 -7.68 26.11
N MET A 126 -11.91 -8.81 26.70
CA MET A 126 -11.10 -9.83 26.04
C MET A 126 -11.84 -10.45 24.85
N GLU A 127 -13.13 -10.79 25.01
CA GLU A 127 -13.96 -11.34 23.92
C GLU A 127 -14.05 -10.34 22.75
N ALA A 128 -14.31 -9.06 23.03
CA ALA A 128 -14.37 -8.01 22.01
C ALA A 128 -13.04 -7.84 21.27
N TYR A 129 -11.92 -7.91 21.99
CA TYR A 129 -10.58 -7.87 21.41
C TYR A 129 -10.33 -9.05 20.44
N MET A 130 -10.66 -10.28 20.87
CA MET A 130 -10.51 -11.47 20.03
C MET A 130 -11.39 -11.41 18.78
N MET A 131 -12.64 -10.96 18.92
CA MET A 131 -13.56 -10.78 17.78
C MET A 131 -13.04 -9.73 16.78
N ALA A 132 -12.44 -8.64 17.26
CA ALA A 132 -11.85 -7.63 16.41
C ALA A 132 -10.65 -8.18 15.62
N GLN A 133 -9.79 -8.99 16.26
CA GLN A 133 -8.67 -9.67 15.59
C GLN A 133 -9.16 -10.65 14.53
N GLU A 134 -10.18 -11.46 14.84
CA GLU A 134 -10.75 -12.41 13.88
C GLU A 134 -11.32 -11.71 12.64
N LEU A 135 -12.03 -10.60 12.85
CA LEU A 135 -12.58 -9.80 11.75
C LEU A 135 -11.48 -9.26 10.84
N VAL A 136 -10.38 -8.78 11.40
CA VAL A 136 -9.22 -8.28 10.63
C VAL A 136 -8.58 -9.41 9.83
N ASN A 137 -8.34 -10.55 10.44
CA ASN A 137 -7.78 -11.71 9.76
C ASN A 137 -8.67 -12.13 8.58
N LYS A 138 -9.97 -12.22 8.78
CA LYS A 138 -10.93 -12.53 7.71
C LYS A 138 -10.86 -11.54 6.55
N LYS A 139 -10.80 -10.23 6.82
CA LYS A 139 -10.66 -9.21 5.76
C LYS A 139 -9.38 -9.41 4.94
N LEU A 140 -8.26 -9.73 5.61
CA LEU A 140 -6.99 -9.95 4.94
C LEU A 140 -6.98 -11.25 4.13
N ASP A 141 -7.58 -12.32 4.65
CA ASP A 141 -7.70 -13.60 3.96
C ASP A 141 -8.55 -13.48 2.68
N GLU A 142 -9.67 -12.78 2.75
CA GLU A 142 -10.50 -12.49 1.57
C GLU A 142 -9.73 -11.65 0.52
N GLY A 143 -8.93 -10.70 0.97
CA GLY A 143 -8.06 -9.89 0.11
C GLY A 143 -6.96 -10.73 -0.56
N ASN A 144 -6.30 -11.59 0.21
CA ASN A 144 -5.26 -12.51 -0.27
C ASN A 144 -5.81 -13.50 -1.30
N GLU A 145 -7.02 -14.04 -1.07
CA GLU A 145 -7.66 -14.96 -2.01
C GLU A 145 -7.96 -14.27 -3.35
N LYS A 146 -8.46 -13.03 -3.33
CA LYS A 146 -8.66 -12.25 -4.56
C LYS A 146 -7.35 -12.00 -5.31
N MET A 147 -6.25 -11.74 -4.59
CA MET A 147 -4.93 -11.59 -5.19
C MET A 147 -4.39 -12.89 -5.78
N ARG A 148 -4.62 -14.03 -5.09
CA ARG A 148 -4.27 -15.36 -5.61
C ARG A 148 -4.95 -15.62 -6.95
N LEU A 149 -6.27 -15.42 -7.01
CA LEU A 149 -7.05 -15.57 -8.24
C LEU A 149 -6.56 -14.62 -9.36
N ALA A 150 -6.25 -13.37 -9.04
CA ALA A 150 -5.70 -12.42 -10.01
C ALA A 150 -4.33 -12.86 -10.56
N THR A 151 -3.52 -13.55 -9.75
CA THR A 151 -2.21 -14.09 -10.17
C THR A 151 -2.36 -15.30 -11.09
N GLU A 152 -3.38 -16.13 -10.87
CA GLU A 152 -3.63 -17.31 -11.70
C GLU A 152 -4.14 -16.98 -13.11
N VAL A 153 -4.81 -15.82 -13.24
CA VAL A 153 -5.35 -15.36 -14.53
C VAL A 153 -4.30 -14.58 -15.33
N PHE A 154 -3.31 -13.98 -14.67
CA PHE A 154 -2.23 -13.23 -15.29
C PHE A 154 -1.20 -14.14 -15.96
#